data_ecf32ea5caeb8c3adb16205822f04667
#
_entry.id   ecf32ea5caeb8c3adb16205822f04667
#
_cell.length_a   1.000
_cell.length_b   1.000
_cell.length_c   1.000
_cell.angle_alpha   90.00
_cell.angle_beta   90.00
_cell.angle_gamma   90.00
#
_symmetry.space_group_name_H-M   'P 1'
#
loop_
_entity.id
_entity.type
_entity.pdbx_description
1 polymer ?
#
loop_
_entity_poly.entity_id
_entity_poly.type
_entity_poly.pdbx_seq_one_letter_code
_entity_poly.pdbx_strand_id
1 'polypeptide(L)' 'MLFETLKRAIIRGNYTSKKDMGDKLSLLYSADKINDEQYIDLVFLLEGGDE' A
#
# COMPACT_ATOMS: atom_id res chain seq x y z
N MET A 1 7.23 2.16 -11.45
CA MET A 1 6.86 0.87 -10.85
C MET A 1 5.70 1.04 -9.91
N LEU A 2 4.80 0.09 -9.94
CA LEU A 2 3.59 0.18 -9.13
C LEU A 2 3.90 0.25 -7.62
N PHE A 3 4.81 -0.57 -7.16
CA PHE A 3 5.16 -0.58 -5.75
C PHE A 3 5.67 0.78 -5.28
N GLU A 4 6.56 1.37 -6.05
CA GLU A 4 7.11 2.68 -5.70
C GLU A 4 6.03 3.74 -5.67
N THR A 5 5.14 3.70 -6.64
CA THR A 5 4.06 4.67 -6.71
C THR A 5 3.16 4.56 -5.49
N LEU A 6 2.81 3.35 -5.10
CA LEU A 6 1.97 3.12 -3.94
C LEU A 6 2.69 3.54 -2.66
N LYS A 7 3.95 3.21 -2.57
CA LYS A 7 4.73 3.57 -1.39
C LYS A 7 4.76 5.08 -1.19
N ARG A 8 5.00 5.81 -2.27
CA ARG A 8 5.02 7.28 -2.19
C ARG A 8 3.67 7.84 -1.81
N ALA A 9 2.61 7.27 -2.37
CA ALA A 9 1.26 7.75 -2.06
C ALA A 9 0.96 7.58 -0.58
N ILE A 10 1.37 6.47 -0.01
CA ILE A 10 1.13 6.19 1.39
C ILE A 10 1.94 7.15 2.27
N ILE A 11 3.21 7.31 1.94
CA ILE A 11 4.09 8.18 2.71
C ILE A 11 3.59 9.61 2.71
N ARG A 12 3.07 10.06 1.58
CA ARG A 12 2.56 11.42 1.45
C ARG A 12 1.15 11.57 2.02
N GLY A 13 0.49 10.46 2.34
CA GLY A 13 -0.89 10.52 2.78
C GLY A 13 -1.84 10.81 1.64
N ASN A 14 -1.44 10.50 0.43
CA ASN A 14 -2.24 10.79 -0.76
C ASN A 14 -3.23 9.67 -1.03
N TYR A 15 -4.19 9.53 -0.13
CA TYR A 15 -5.25 8.54 -0.28
C TYR A 15 -6.45 9.03 0.51
N THR A 16 -7.63 8.52 0.16
CA THR A 16 -8.88 8.95 0.76
C THR A 16 -8.97 8.55 2.22
N SER A 17 -8.66 7.28 2.49
CA SER A 17 -8.68 6.79 3.86
C SER A 17 -7.81 5.54 3.92
N LYS A 18 -7.43 5.17 5.14
CA LYS A 18 -6.62 3.96 5.30
C LYS A 18 -7.37 2.74 4.83
N LYS A 19 -8.68 2.70 5.09
CA LYS A 19 -9.50 1.59 4.65
C LYS A 19 -9.51 1.48 3.14
N ASP A 20 -9.71 2.61 2.46
CA ASP A 20 -9.71 2.62 1.00
C ASP A 20 -8.39 2.14 0.43
N MET A 21 -7.31 2.66 0.98
CA MET A 21 -5.99 2.26 0.50
C MET A 21 -5.74 0.78 0.80
N GLY A 22 -6.14 0.32 1.97
CA GLY A 22 -6.00 -1.09 2.31
C GLY A 22 -6.75 -1.99 1.36
N ASP A 23 -7.98 -1.60 1.01
CA ASP A 23 -8.77 -2.35 0.05
C ASP A 23 -8.06 -2.40 -1.30
N LYS A 24 -7.52 -1.27 -1.73
CA LYS A 24 -6.81 -1.20 -2.99
C LYS A 24 -5.61 -2.14 -2.97
N LEU A 25 -4.86 -2.13 -1.88
CA LEU A 25 -3.70 -3.01 -1.75
C LEU A 25 -4.11 -4.48 -1.81
N SER A 26 -5.20 -4.83 -1.16
CA SER A 26 -5.71 -6.20 -1.20
C SER A 26 -6.07 -6.62 -2.61
N LEU A 27 -6.72 -5.72 -3.35
CA LEU A 27 -7.08 -6.01 -4.73
C LEU A 27 -5.85 -6.21 -5.60
N LEU A 28 -4.85 -5.35 -5.42
CA LEU A 28 -3.63 -5.45 -6.21
C LEU A 28 -2.89 -6.74 -5.87
N TYR A 29 -2.89 -7.11 -4.62
CA TYR A 29 -2.26 -8.34 -4.20
C TYR A 29 -2.98 -9.56 -4.80
N SER A 30 -4.30 -9.55 -4.76
CA SER A 30 -5.11 -10.62 -5.36
C SER A 30 -4.89 -10.72 -6.86
N ALA A 31 -4.70 -9.58 -7.50
CA ALA A 31 -4.49 -9.53 -8.95
C ALA A 31 -3.04 -9.80 -9.32
N ASP A 32 -2.20 -10.13 -8.33
CA ASP A 32 -0.80 -10.46 -8.59
C ASP A 32 0.01 -9.27 -9.09
N LYS A 33 -0.45 -8.08 -8.77
CA LYS A 33 0.25 -6.86 -9.16
C LYS A 33 1.38 -6.54 -8.19
N ILE A 34 1.27 -6.99 -6.95
CA ILE A 34 2.29 -6.86 -5.94
C ILE A 34 2.45 -8.22 -5.27
N ASN A 35 3.64 -8.48 -4.74
CA ASN A 35 3.89 -9.77 -4.09
C ASN A 35 3.72 -9.65 -2.58
N ASP A 36 3.96 -10.75 -1.87
CA ASP A 36 3.78 -10.82 -0.42
C ASP A 36 4.58 -9.73 0.30
N GLU A 37 5.84 -9.64 -0.03
CA GLU A 37 6.72 -8.68 0.63
C GLU A 37 6.25 -7.26 0.40
N GLN A 38 5.88 -6.97 -0.83
CA GLN A 38 5.43 -5.63 -1.18
C GLN A 38 4.13 -5.30 -0.46
N TYR A 39 3.24 -6.27 -0.41
CA TYR A 39 1.97 -6.07 0.27
C TYR A 39 2.19 -5.77 1.75
N ILE A 40 3.03 -6.56 2.38
CA ILE A 40 3.31 -6.39 3.81
C ILE A 40 3.95 -5.02 4.06
N ASP A 41 4.92 -4.65 3.23
CA ASP A 41 5.58 -3.35 3.37
C ASP A 41 4.58 -2.21 3.26
N LEU A 42 3.70 -2.28 2.27
CA LEU A 42 2.74 -1.20 2.06
C LEU A 42 1.75 -1.11 3.19
N VAL A 43 1.27 -2.24 3.68
CA VAL A 43 0.35 -2.24 4.81
C VAL A 43 1.04 -1.68 6.05
N PHE A 44 2.27 -2.05 6.26
CA PHE A 44 3.05 -1.56 7.40
C PHE A 44 3.17 -0.03 7.36
N LEU A 45 3.50 0.50 6.20
CA LEU A 45 3.61 1.95 6.03
C LEU A 45 2.26 2.62 6.22
N LEU A 46 1.20 2.00 5.69
CA LEU A 46 -0.13 2.56 5.78
C LEU A 46 -0.57 2.70 7.24
N GLU A 47 -0.14 1.79 8.07
CA GLU A 47 -0.49 1.82 9.48
C GLU A 47 0.45 2.67 10.30
N GLY A 48 1.35 3.38 9.63
CA GLY A 48 2.24 4.29 10.31
C GLY A 48 3.46 3.63 10.91
N GLY A 49 3.80 2.47 10.41
CA GLY A 49 4.86 1.68 11.02
C GLY A 49 6.25 2.26 10.85
N ASP A 50 6.45 3.13 9.89
CA ASP A 50 7.77 3.65 9.66
C ASP A 50 8.04 4.91 10.47
N GLU A 51 7.16 5.25 11.32
CA GLU A 51 7.30 6.42 12.16
C GLU A 51 8.43 6.48 13.07
#